data_d697ebbc7c570e7e73eabf8ca2c8be84
#
_entry.id   d697ebbc7c570e7e73eabf8ca2c8be84
#
_cell.length_a   1.000
_cell.length_b   1.000
_cell.length_c   1.000
_cell.angle_alpha   90.00
_cell.angle_beta   90.00
_cell.angle_gamma   90.00
#
_symmetry.space_group_name_H-M   'P 1'
#
loop_
_entity.id
_entity.type
_entity.pdbx_description
1 polymer ?
#
loop_
_entity_poly.entity_id
_entity_poly.type
_entity_poly.pdbx_seq_one_letter_code
_entity_poly.pdbx_strand_id
1 'polypeptide(L)'
;VDEKDEEWILKRCDLKENALNSIRRIEDATSIIRSNTSYSNVTYVLNKSDEGLFDLTYTVNMKQEHRINVGIRFDSEEIASLLVNFRSTLKTSLPSYVSGTLRLGKRYAAKLTYEIEPSPLTSLGLTYLFQYNDLDYYFKGKRAFNSTFRYNMGEIAYHNVWLRNFRFGLGTRIELYNYEKILYNEEYGGLKPKNEHF
;
A
#
# COMPACT_ATOMS: atom_id res chain seq x y z
N VAL A 1 7.03 -16.86 -18.61
CA VAL A 1 6.62 -16.90 -17.20
C VAL A 1 7.76 -17.51 -16.41
N ASP A 2 8.11 -16.91 -15.28
CA ASP A 2 9.14 -17.44 -14.39
C ASP A 2 8.59 -18.73 -13.73
N GLU A 3 9.41 -19.72 -13.46
CA GLU A 3 9.01 -21.04 -12.90
C GLU A 3 8.17 -20.87 -11.59
N LYS A 4 8.49 -19.86 -10.81
CA LYS A 4 7.74 -19.50 -9.59
C LYS A 4 6.34 -18.94 -9.87
N ASP A 5 6.17 -18.21 -10.95
CA ASP A 5 4.86 -17.67 -11.36
C ASP A 5 3.97 -18.78 -11.90
N GLU A 6 4.57 -19.77 -12.59
CA GLU A 6 3.87 -20.94 -13.10
C GLU A 6 3.31 -21.80 -11.97
N GLU A 7 4.14 -22.12 -10.97
CA GLU A 7 3.72 -22.87 -9.78
C GLU A 7 2.60 -22.13 -9.01
N TRP A 8 2.72 -20.81 -8.89
CA TRP A 8 1.69 -19.99 -8.26
C TRP A 8 0.37 -20.01 -9.03
N ILE A 9 0.42 -19.90 -10.37
CA ILE A 9 -0.77 -19.91 -11.23
C ILE A 9 -1.47 -21.28 -11.12
N LEU A 10 -0.74 -22.37 -11.28
CA LEU A 10 -1.28 -23.74 -11.20
C LEU A 10 -1.95 -23.99 -9.86
N LYS A 11 -1.28 -23.69 -8.77
CA LYS A 11 -1.80 -23.89 -7.42
C LYS A 11 -3.03 -23.03 -7.10
N ARG A 12 -3.08 -21.81 -7.64
CA ARG A 12 -4.13 -20.85 -7.32
C ARG A 12 -5.37 -21.01 -8.16
N CYS A 13 -5.18 -21.42 -9.40
CA CYS A 13 -6.26 -21.58 -10.37
C CYS A 13 -6.88 -22.98 -10.36
N ASP A 14 -6.40 -23.88 -9.48
CA ASP A 14 -6.81 -25.29 -9.43
C ASP A 14 -6.75 -25.97 -10.81
N LEU A 15 -5.78 -25.54 -11.61
CA LEU A 15 -5.45 -26.16 -12.90
C LEU A 15 -4.49 -27.32 -12.65
N LYS A 16 -4.75 -28.43 -13.28
CA LYS A 16 -3.88 -29.61 -13.20
C LYS A 16 -3.21 -29.83 -14.55
N GLU A 17 -1.90 -29.96 -14.52
CA GLU A 17 -1.15 -30.39 -15.70
C GLU A 17 -1.51 -31.83 -16.07
N ASN A 18 -1.45 -32.12 -17.36
CA ASN A 18 -1.76 -33.44 -17.93
C ASN A 18 -3.12 -34.02 -17.47
N ALA A 19 -4.10 -33.15 -17.25
CA ALA A 19 -5.46 -33.53 -16.84
C ALA A 19 -6.51 -32.79 -17.69
N LEU A 20 -7.69 -33.39 -17.78
CA LEU A 20 -8.82 -32.75 -18.46
C LEU A 20 -9.35 -31.58 -17.62
N ASN A 21 -9.24 -30.38 -18.15
CA ASN A 21 -9.80 -29.16 -17.59
C ASN A 21 -11.02 -28.73 -18.42
N SER A 22 -12.13 -28.37 -17.77
CA SER A 22 -13.29 -27.84 -18.46
C SER A 22 -13.04 -26.38 -18.90
N ILE A 23 -13.69 -25.97 -19.99
CA ILE A 23 -13.60 -24.56 -20.48
C ILE A 23 -13.99 -23.59 -19.37
N ARG A 24 -15.02 -23.88 -18.60
CA ARG A 24 -15.44 -23.04 -17.47
C ARG A 24 -14.32 -22.85 -16.44
N ARG A 25 -13.59 -23.93 -16.12
CA ARG A 25 -12.44 -23.88 -15.19
C ARG A 25 -11.31 -23.02 -15.76
N ILE A 26 -11.07 -23.08 -17.08
CA ILE A 26 -10.08 -22.24 -17.77
C ILE A 26 -10.48 -20.75 -17.71
N GLU A 27 -11.76 -20.43 -17.92
CA GLU A 27 -12.28 -19.07 -17.84
C GLU A 27 -12.21 -18.52 -16.42
N ASP A 28 -12.60 -19.31 -15.41
CA ASP A 28 -12.48 -18.94 -13.99
C ASP A 28 -11.02 -18.70 -13.61
N ALA A 29 -10.11 -19.57 -14.03
CA ALA A 29 -8.67 -19.41 -13.87
C ALA A 29 -8.16 -18.12 -14.53
N THR A 30 -8.58 -17.84 -15.76
CA THR A 30 -8.23 -16.62 -16.48
C THR A 30 -8.68 -15.38 -15.72
N SER A 31 -9.89 -15.42 -15.17
CA SER A 31 -10.44 -14.31 -14.36
C SER A 31 -9.64 -14.10 -13.06
N ILE A 32 -9.24 -15.19 -12.40
CA ILE A 32 -8.39 -15.14 -11.20
C ILE A 32 -7.03 -14.54 -11.54
N ILE A 33 -6.37 -14.98 -12.60
CA ILE A 33 -5.07 -14.45 -13.02
C ILE A 33 -5.17 -12.96 -13.39
N ARG A 34 -6.21 -12.57 -14.14
CA ARG A 34 -6.46 -11.16 -14.52
C ARG A 34 -6.76 -10.26 -13.34
N SER A 35 -7.34 -10.78 -12.27
CA SER A 35 -7.61 -10.01 -11.06
C SER A 35 -6.34 -9.66 -10.26
N ASN A 36 -5.24 -10.34 -10.57
CA ASN A 36 -3.95 -10.06 -9.93
C ASN A 36 -3.35 -8.77 -10.51
N THR A 37 -3.10 -7.82 -9.61
CA THR A 37 -2.56 -6.49 -9.97
C THR A 37 -1.14 -6.55 -10.53
N SER A 38 -0.43 -7.66 -10.35
CA SER A 38 0.93 -7.88 -10.85
C SER A 38 0.99 -8.22 -12.35
N TYR A 39 -0.14 -8.54 -12.96
CA TYR A 39 -0.19 -8.89 -14.38
C TYR A 39 -0.86 -7.79 -15.21
N SER A 40 -0.25 -7.45 -16.35
CA SER A 40 -0.75 -6.42 -17.27
C SER A 40 -1.67 -6.99 -18.34
N ASN A 41 -1.37 -8.19 -18.79
CA ASN A 41 -2.13 -8.88 -19.81
C ASN A 41 -2.09 -10.40 -19.58
N VAL A 42 -3.25 -11.03 -19.70
CA VAL A 42 -3.40 -12.47 -19.54
C VAL A 42 -4.26 -12.97 -20.72
N THR A 43 -3.66 -13.77 -21.56
CA THR A 43 -4.33 -14.44 -22.68
C THR A 43 -4.09 -15.93 -22.61
N TYR A 44 -5.00 -16.71 -23.18
CA TYR A 44 -4.79 -18.13 -23.35
C TYR A 44 -5.09 -18.54 -24.80
N VAL A 45 -4.42 -19.59 -25.23
CA VAL A 45 -4.61 -20.20 -26.54
C VAL A 45 -4.80 -21.71 -26.32
N LEU A 46 -5.76 -22.28 -27.04
CA LEU A 46 -5.99 -23.72 -27.11
C LEU A 46 -5.46 -24.22 -28.45
N ASN A 47 -4.37 -24.95 -28.41
CA ASN A 47 -3.77 -25.57 -29.57
C ASN A 47 -4.25 -27.03 -29.67
N LYS A 48 -4.68 -27.46 -30.88
CA LYS A 48 -5.10 -28.83 -31.07
C LYS A 48 -3.86 -29.74 -31.03
N SER A 49 -3.88 -30.74 -30.15
CA SER A 49 -2.87 -31.80 -30.08
C SER A 49 -3.19 -32.92 -31.05
N ASP A 50 -2.18 -33.70 -31.45
CA ASP A 50 -2.31 -34.83 -32.35
C ASP A 50 -3.22 -35.95 -31.83
N GLU A 51 -3.41 -36.01 -30.50
CA GLU A 51 -4.29 -37.00 -29.84
C GLU A 51 -5.76 -36.57 -29.77
N GLY A 52 -6.17 -35.48 -30.44
CA GLY A 52 -7.54 -34.97 -30.40
C GLY A 52 -7.91 -34.18 -29.14
N LEU A 53 -6.92 -33.89 -28.29
CA LEU A 53 -7.00 -33.04 -27.12
C LEU A 53 -6.55 -31.63 -27.46
N PHE A 54 -6.66 -30.73 -26.52
CA PHE A 54 -6.18 -29.35 -26.66
C PHE A 54 -5.14 -29.04 -25.57
N ASP A 55 -4.01 -28.52 -26.05
CA ASP A 55 -2.98 -27.97 -25.17
C ASP A 55 -3.33 -26.53 -24.81
N LEU A 56 -3.40 -26.25 -23.51
CA LEU A 56 -3.67 -24.91 -22.97
C LEU A 56 -2.36 -24.16 -22.72
N THR A 57 -2.16 -23.07 -23.44
CA THR A 57 -1.02 -22.18 -23.23
C THR A 57 -1.49 -20.85 -22.68
N TYR A 58 -1.06 -20.48 -21.48
CA TYR A 58 -1.25 -19.14 -20.94
C TYR A 58 -0.07 -18.22 -21.26
N THR A 59 -0.36 -17.04 -21.77
CA THR A 59 0.61 -15.96 -21.91
C THR A 59 0.30 -14.90 -20.88
N VAL A 60 1.17 -14.76 -19.89
CA VAL A 60 1.04 -13.82 -18.78
C VAL A 60 2.17 -12.82 -18.85
N ASN A 61 1.84 -11.55 -19.03
CA ASN A 61 2.80 -10.45 -19.01
C ASN A 61 2.81 -9.79 -17.63
N MET A 62 3.97 -9.80 -16.98
CA MET A 62 4.10 -9.13 -15.70
C MET A 62 4.07 -7.62 -15.86
N LYS A 63 3.39 -6.97 -14.96
CA LYS A 63 3.41 -5.53 -14.79
C LYS A 63 4.50 -5.17 -13.81
N GLN A 64 5.72 -4.97 -14.28
CA GLN A 64 6.75 -4.35 -13.46
C GLN A 64 6.46 -2.85 -13.37
N GLU A 65 5.82 -2.43 -12.32
CA GLU A 65 5.66 -1.01 -12.04
C GLU A 65 6.67 -0.58 -10.96
N HIS A 66 7.77 -0.03 -11.44
CA HIS A 66 8.58 0.86 -10.62
C HIS A 66 8.14 2.28 -10.98
N ARG A 67 7.51 2.97 -10.04
CA ARG A 67 7.01 4.32 -10.27
C ARG A 67 7.63 5.26 -9.25
N ILE A 68 8.17 6.37 -9.73
CA ILE A 68 8.62 7.47 -8.89
C ILE A 68 7.86 8.72 -9.36
N ASN A 69 7.21 9.38 -8.42
CA ASN A 69 6.53 10.65 -8.66
C ASN A 69 7.16 11.70 -7.76
N VAL A 70 7.43 12.85 -8.33
CA VAL A 70 7.97 14.01 -7.61
C VAL A 70 6.97 15.15 -7.76
N GLY A 71 6.67 15.82 -6.68
CA GLY A 71 5.75 16.96 -6.65
C GLY A 71 6.26 18.05 -5.71
N ILE A 72 5.81 19.27 -5.95
CA ILE A 72 6.04 20.39 -5.08
C ILE A 72 4.69 20.85 -4.53
N ARG A 73 4.62 21.07 -3.24
CA ARG A 73 3.46 21.60 -2.55
C ARG A 73 3.82 22.98 -1.99
N PHE A 74 2.92 23.92 -2.20
CA PHE A 74 2.98 25.25 -1.57
C PHE A 74 1.77 25.43 -0.66
N ASP A 75 2.00 25.86 0.55
CA ASP A 75 0.93 26.26 1.47
C ASP A 75 1.39 27.42 2.37
N SER A 76 0.42 28.05 3.04
CA SER A 76 0.67 29.22 3.88
C SER A 76 1.45 28.92 5.17
N GLU A 77 1.54 27.66 5.55
CA GLU A 77 2.20 27.24 6.81
C GLU A 77 3.64 26.76 6.56
N GLU A 78 3.87 26.06 5.44
CA GLU A 78 5.17 25.45 5.14
C GLU A 78 5.97 26.22 4.07
N ILE A 79 5.34 27.20 3.39
CA ILE A 79 5.88 27.92 2.24
C ILE A 79 6.09 26.99 1.06
N ALA A 80 6.96 26.00 1.16
CA ALA A 80 7.19 24.98 0.15
C ALA A 80 7.59 23.64 0.76
N SER A 81 7.11 22.55 0.18
CA SER A 81 7.59 21.20 0.48
C SER A 81 7.74 20.36 -0.77
N LEU A 82 8.78 19.53 -0.80
CA LEU A 82 9.01 18.53 -1.85
C LEU A 82 8.36 17.20 -1.43
N LEU A 83 7.60 16.62 -2.34
CA LEU A 83 6.97 15.32 -2.18
C LEU A 83 7.62 14.33 -3.14
N VAL A 84 8.09 13.21 -2.62
CA VAL A 84 8.62 12.11 -3.42
C VAL A 84 7.85 10.85 -3.06
N ASN A 85 7.19 10.26 -4.04
CA ASN A 85 6.49 8.99 -3.88
C ASN A 85 7.18 7.95 -4.74
N PHE A 86 7.43 6.78 -4.18
CA PHE A 86 7.85 5.62 -4.94
C PHE A 86 6.92 4.44 -4.71
N ARG A 87 6.79 3.59 -5.72
CA ARG A 87 6.11 2.31 -5.64
C ARG A 87 6.89 1.30 -6.46
N SER A 88 7.07 0.11 -5.92
CA SER A 88 7.77 -0.99 -6.58
C SER A 88 7.05 -2.30 -6.30
N THR A 89 6.73 -3.03 -7.35
CA THR A 89 6.23 -4.40 -7.23
C THR A 89 7.41 -5.33 -7.00
N LEU A 90 7.26 -6.24 -6.06
CA LEU A 90 8.29 -7.20 -5.70
C LEU A 90 7.96 -8.57 -6.30
N LYS A 91 8.98 -9.21 -6.86
CA LYS A 91 8.88 -10.59 -7.32
C LYS A 91 9.11 -11.54 -6.14
N THR A 92 8.04 -11.86 -5.43
CA THR A 92 8.04 -12.80 -4.31
C THR A 92 7.07 -13.94 -4.60
N SER A 93 7.10 -14.99 -3.79
CA SER A 93 6.16 -16.12 -3.90
C SER A 93 4.69 -15.72 -3.80
N LEU A 94 4.40 -14.57 -3.18
CA LEU A 94 3.09 -13.93 -3.16
C LEU A 94 3.22 -12.55 -3.79
N PRO A 95 2.26 -12.10 -4.62
CA PRO A 95 2.25 -10.75 -5.14
C PRO A 95 2.39 -9.76 -4.01
N SER A 96 3.39 -8.89 -4.09
CA SER A 96 3.63 -7.90 -3.07
C SER A 96 4.19 -6.62 -3.66
N TYR A 97 4.02 -5.52 -2.96
CA TYR A 97 4.63 -4.26 -3.34
C TYR A 97 5.10 -3.47 -2.12
N VAL A 98 6.11 -2.67 -2.36
CA VAL A 98 6.59 -1.67 -1.42
C VAL A 98 6.29 -0.28 -1.99
N SER A 99 5.81 0.60 -1.15
CA SER A 99 5.62 2.00 -1.51
C SER A 99 6.12 2.90 -0.40
N GLY A 100 6.61 4.06 -0.78
CA GLY A 100 7.06 5.05 0.16
C GLY A 100 6.70 6.46 -0.28
N THR A 101 6.54 7.32 0.71
CA THR A 101 6.31 8.75 0.53
C THR A 101 7.25 9.51 1.43
N LEU A 102 8.03 10.42 0.84
CA LEU A 102 8.86 11.37 1.56
C LEU A 102 8.29 12.77 1.35
N ARG A 103 8.14 13.49 2.43
CA ARG A 103 7.88 14.93 2.42
C ARG A 103 9.05 15.64 3.05
N LEU A 104 9.64 16.56 2.31
CA LEU A 104 10.79 17.37 2.74
C LEU A 104 10.37 18.83 2.75
N GLY A 105 10.42 19.47 3.88
CA GLY A 105 10.03 20.86 4.13
C GLY A 105 10.27 21.21 5.60
N LYS A 106 9.68 22.29 6.08
CA LYS A 106 9.69 22.65 7.51
C LYS A 106 9.16 21.51 8.38
N ARG A 107 8.11 20.84 7.88
CA ARG A 107 7.56 19.60 8.44
C ARG A 107 7.94 18.47 7.52
N TYR A 108 8.75 17.54 7.97
CA TYR A 108 9.16 16.41 7.15
C TYR A 108 8.50 15.12 7.62
N ALA A 109 8.26 14.24 6.66
CA ALA A 109 7.61 12.96 6.92
C ALA A 109 8.16 11.88 6.01
N ALA A 110 8.19 10.66 6.53
CA ALA A 110 8.51 9.46 5.78
C ALA A 110 7.45 8.39 6.07
N LYS A 111 6.79 7.89 5.03
CA LYS A 111 5.85 6.77 5.12
C LYS A 111 6.39 5.63 4.30
N LEU A 112 6.43 4.44 4.86
CA LEU A 112 6.76 3.21 4.17
C LEU A 112 5.60 2.23 4.34
N THR A 113 5.16 1.63 3.24
CA THR A 113 4.11 0.61 3.25
C THR A 113 4.60 -0.61 2.49
N TYR A 114 4.51 -1.77 3.11
CA TYR A 114 4.68 -3.07 2.48
C TYR A 114 3.34 -3.78 2.45
N GLU A 115 2.92 -4.25 1.31
CA GLU A 115 1.63 -4.92 1.13
C GLU A 115 1.82 -6.24 0.40
N ILE A 116 1.20 -7.29 0.92
CA ILE A 116 1.19 -8.63 0.36
C ILE A 116 -0.25 -8.95 -0.01
N GLU A 117 -0.45 -9.52 -1.19
CA GLU A 117 -1.74 -10.00 -1.68
C GLU A 117 -1.81 -11.53 -1.56
N PRO A 118 -2.15 -12.09 -0.37
CA PRO A 118 -2.25 -13.55 -0.20
C PRO A 118 -3.42 -14.14 -0.99
N SER A 119 -4.37 -13.33 -1.39
CA SER A 119 -5.50 -13.68 -2.24
C SER A 119 -5.83 -12.54 -3.20
N PRO A 120 -6.34 -12.81 -4.41
CA PRO A 120 -6.76 -11.76 -5.34
C PRO A 120 -7.75 -10.76 -4.74
N LEU A 121 -8.44 -11.18 -3.70
CA LEU A 121 -9.48 -10.39 -3.04
C LEU A 121 -9.06 -9.83 -1.68
N THR A 122 -7.87 -10.18 -1.18
CA THR A 122 -7.44 -9.77 0.16
C THR A 122 -6.01 -9.25 0.14
N SER A 123 -5.70 -8.29 1.00
CA SER A 123 -4.33 -7.81 1.18
C SER A 123 -3.98 -7.64 2.66
N LEU A 124 -2.72 -7.89 2.97
CA LEU A 124 -2.11 -7.66 4.28
C LEU A 124 -1.09 -6.55 4.14
N GLY A 125 -1.33 -5.43 4.82
CA GLY A 125 -0.47 -4.26 4.80
C GLY A 125 0.27 -4.04 6.11
N LEU A 126 1.55 -3.69 6.01
CA LEU A 126 2.36 -3.18 7.10
C LEU A 126 2.77 -1.75 6.74
N THR A 127 2.41 -0.79 7.58
CA THR A 127 2.73 0.63 7.37
C THR A 127 3.51 1.18 8.55
N TYR A 128 4.58 1.90 8.24
CA TYR A 128 5.29 2.75 9.20
C TYR A 128 5.26 4.19 8.72
N LEU A 129 4.94 5.11 9.62
CA LEU A 129 4.92 6.54 9.38
C LEU A 129 5.72 7.25 10.45
N PHE A 130 6.67 8.08 10.01
CA PHE A 130 7.38 9.03 10.82
C PHE A 130 7.03 10.45 10.36
N GLN A 131 6.76 11.35 11.30
CA GLN A 131 6.52 12.77 11.00
C GLN A 131 7.21 13.64 12.06
N TYR A 132 7.86 14.68 11.58
CA TYR A 132 8.29 15.79 12.41
C TYR A 132 7.37 16.99 12.16
N ASN A 133 6.76 17.49 13.22
CA ASN A 133 5.79 18.56 13.14
C ASN A 133 6.27 19.76 13.96
N ASP A 134 6.17 20.92 13.34
CA ASP A 134 6.39 22.22 13.95
C ASP A 134 5.13 23.05 13.68
N LEU A 135 4.26 23.17 14.68
CA LEU A 135 2.93 23.74 14.58
C LEU A 135 2.82 25.03 15.37
N ASP A 136 2.42 26.09 14.70
CA ASP A 136 2.05 27.36 15.32
C ASP A 136 0.54 27.39 15.56
N TYR A 137 0.14 27.61 16.79
CA TYR A 137 -1.26 27.78 17.17
C TYR A 137 -1.58 29.26 17.37
N TYR A 138 -2.65 29.72 16.74
CA TYR A 138 -3.08 31.09 16.77
C TYR A 138 -4.38 31.25 17.56
N PHE A 139 -4.47 32.27 18.37
CA PHE A 139 -5.67 32.69 19.06
C PHE A 139 -5.93 34.16 18.77
N LYS A 140 -7.15 34.49 18.30
CA LYS A 140 -7.52 35.84 17.89
C LYS A 140 -6.49 36.51 16.95
N GLY A 141 -5.94 35.75 16.01
CA GLY A 141 -4.96 36.24 15.02
C GLY A 141 -3.52 36.41 15.52
N LYS A 142 -3.24 36.14 16.81
CA LYS A 142 -1.89 36.17 17.38
C LYS A 142 -1.43 34.76 17.70
N ARG A 143 -0.12 34.49 17.51
CA ARG A 143 0.48 33.20 17.84
C ARG A 143 0.45 33.00 19.35
N ALA A 144 -0.34 32.01 19.81
CA ALA A 144 -0.52 31.69 21.20
C ALA A 144 0.58 30.74 21.71
N PHE A 145 0.89 29.68 20.94
CA PHE A 145 2.00 28.79 21.26
C PHE A 145 2.50 28.09 20.00
N ASN A 146 3.72 27.55 20.09
CA ASN A 146 4.32 26.68 19.09
C ASN A 146 4.60 25.33 19.74
N SER A 147 4.33 24.26 19.02
CA SER A 147 4.60 22.89 19.47
C SER A 147 5.39 22.14 18.42
N THR A 148 6.52 21.60 18.84
CA THR A 148 7.38 20.75 18.02
C THR A 148 7.35 19.34 18.58
N PHE A 149 7.00 18.36 17.76
CA PHE A 149 6.91 16.97 18.17
C PHE A 149 7.22 16.00 17.03
N ARG A 150 7.69 14.83 17.40
CA ARG A 150 7.84 13.67 16.53
C ARG A 150 6.64 12.75 16.72
N TYR A 151 6.10 12.32 15.60
CA TYR A 151 5.03 11.34 15.56
C TYR A 151 5.51 10.10 14.86
N ASN A 152 5.33 8.95 15.49
CA ASN A 152 5.62 7.65 14.92
C ASN A 152 4.35 6.81 14.95
N MET A 153 4.08 6.10 13.85
CA MET A 153 2.93 5.21 13.74
C MET A 153 3.36 3.91 13.08
N GLY A 154 3.00 2.81 13.73
CA GLY A 154 3.07 1.48 13.15
C GLY A 154 1.65 0.93 12.96
N GLU A 155 1.33 0.41 11.80
CA GLU A 155 0.02 -0.17 11.49
C GLU A 155 0.18 -1.51 10.79
N ILE A 156 -0.61 -2.49 11.22
CA ILE A 156 -0.83 -3.75 10.53
C ILE A 156 -2.31 -3.81 10.20
N ALA A 157 -2.65 -4.02 8.93
CA ALA A 157 -4.03 -4.04 8.49
C ALA A 157 -4.27 -5.15 7.46
N TYR A 158 -5.35 -5.87 7.64
CA TYR A 158 -5.85 -6.87 6.71
C TYR A 158 -7.07 -6.30 6.00
N HIS A 159 -6.96 -6.11 4.68
CA HIS A 159 -7.95 -5.42 3.85
C HIS A 159 -8.65 -6.36 2.89
N ASN A 160 -9.78 -5.87 2.36
CA ASN A 160 -10.49 -6.51 1.26
C ASN A 160 -11.03 -7.91 1.57
N VAL A 161 -11.44 -8.16 2.80
CA VAL A 161 -12.17 -9.39 3.14
C VAL A 161 -13.60 -9.26 2.65
N TRP A 162 -13.98 -10.08 1.68
CA TRP A 162 -15.31 -10.06 1.10
C TRP A 162 -16.21 -11.12 1.76
N LEU A 163 -17.38 -10.67 2.21
CA LEU A 163 -18.48 -11.52 2.65
C LEU A 163 -19.74 -11.14 1.89
N ARG A 164 -20.06 -11.90 0.85
CA ARG A 164 -21.14 -11.56 -0.10
C ARG A 164 -20.94 -10.15 -0.70
N ASN A 165 -21.83 -9.21 -0.38
CA ASN A 165 -21.80 -7.83 -0.87
C ASN A 165 -21.06 -6.86 0.06
N PHE A 166 -20.51 -7.36 1.16
CA PHE A 166 -19.81 -6.55 2.14
C PHE A 166 -18.29 -6.71 2.01
N ARG A 167 -17.60 -5.61 2.17
CA ARG A 167 -16.14 -5.55 2.20
C ARG A 167 -15.68 -5.08 3.57
N PHE A 168 -14.82 -5.84 4.20
CA PHE A 168 -14.30 -5.57 5.54
C PHE A 168 -12.78 -5.36 5.50
N GLY A 169 -12.30 -4.61 6.47
CA GLY A 169 -10.90 -4.51 6.82
C GLY A 169 -10.76 -4.51 8.33
N LEU A 170 -9.72 -5.12 8.84
CA LEU A 170 -9.34 -5.12 10.24
C LEU A 170 -7.89 -4.70 10.36
N GLY A 171 -7.59 -3.78 11.25
CA GLY A 171 -6.23 -3.34 11.49
C GLY A 171 -6.01 -2.96 12.94
N THR A 172 -4.76 -2.96 13.33
CA THR A 172 -4.29 -2.39 14.60
C THR A 172 -3.22 -1.37 14.33
N ARG A 173 -3.20 -0.32 15.16
CA ARG A 173 -2.30 0.81 15.02
C ARG A 173 -1.74 1.18 16.37
N ILE A 174 -0.45 1.48 16.39
CA ILE A 174 0.26 2.02 17.55
C ILE A 174 0.78 3.40 17.16
N GLU A 175 0.51 4.38 17.98
CA GLU A 175 0.91 5.77 17.77
C GLU A 175 1.74 6.27 18.96
N LEU A 176 2.88 6.89 18.67
CA LEU A 176 3.79 7.42 19.66
C LEU A 176 4.07 8.89 19.36
N TYR A 177 3.81 9.73 20.33
CA TYR A 177 4.06 11.16 20.28
C TYR A 177 5.22 11.52 21.22
N ASN A 178 6.24 12.16 20.68
CA ASN A 178 7.37 12.65 21.48
C ASN A 178 7.48 14.17 21.29
N TYR A 179 7.08 14.90 22.32
CA TYR A 179 7.14 16.36 22.33
C TYR A 179 8.54 16.83 22.69
N GLU A 180 9.16 17.63 21.81
CA GLU A 180 10.51 18.17 22.02
C GLU A 180 10.48 19.55 22.64
N LYS A 181 9.56 20.41 22.17
CA LYS A 181 9.51 21.80 22.59
C LYS A 181 8.09 22.32 22.52
N ILE A 182 7.70 23.04 23.56
CA ILE A 182 6.45 23.80 23.62
C ILE A 182 6.81 25.21 24.06
N LEU A 183 6.66 26.18 23.16
CA LEU A 183 6.88 27.58 23.41
C LEU A 183 5.54 28.28 23.60
N TYR A 184 5.33 28.92 24.74
CA TYR A 184 4.14 29.70 25.01
C TYR A 184 4.42 31.18 24.81
N ASN A 185 3.41 31.91 24.38
CA ASN A 185 3.39 33.34 24.53
C ASN A 185 2.86 33.68 25.94
N GLU A 186 3.63 34.39 26.73
CA GLU A 186 3.28 34.75 28.12
C GLU A 186 1.94 35.48 28.25
N GLU A 187 1.57 36.27 27.22
CA GLU A 187 0.29 36.99 27.11
C GLU A 187 -0.94 36.04 27.13
N TYR A 188 -0.74 34.75 26.80
CA TYR A 188 -1.80 33.73 26.69
C TYR A 188 -1.59 32.54 27.64
N GLY A 189 -0.98 32.77 28.78
CA GLY A 189 -0.60 31.73 29.77
C GLY A 189 -1.73 30.80 30.25
N GLY A 190 -3.01 31.15 30.01
CA GLY A 190 -4.17 30.28 30.27
C GLY A 190 -4.42 29.18 29.26
N LEU A 191 -3.74 29.19 28.12
CA LEU A 191 -3.89 28.20 27.04
C LEU A 191 -2.78 27.12 27.02
N LYS A 192 -2.22 26.81 28.19
CA LYS A 192 -1.22 25.74 28.30
C LYS A 192 -1.88 24.40 27.99
N PRO A 193 -1.39 23.62 27.01
CA PRO A 193 -1.87 22.24 26.83
C PRO A 193 -1.58 21.48 28.12
N LYS A 194 -2.58 20.77 28.64
CA LYS A 194 -2.38 19.84 29.73
C LYS A 194 -1.39 18.77 29.24
N ASN A 195 -0.28 18.60 29.94
CA ASN A 195 0.61 17.45 29.73
C ASN A 195 -0.16 16.20 30.18
N GLU A 196 -0.93 15.61 29.29
CA GLU A 196 -1.45 14.28 29.47
C GLU A 196 -0.43 13.32 28.85
N HIS A 197 0.34 12.70 29.71
CA HIS A 197 1.12 11.53 29.33
C HIS A 197 0.12 10.37 29.10
N PHE A 198 -0.07 9.99 27.85
CA PHE A 198 -0.69 8.72 27.46
C PHE A 198 0.41 7.70 27.18
#